data_dbc3b47a0c0e59094dd7b419e79a2089
#
_entry.id   dbc3b47a0c0e59094dd7b419e79a2089
#
_cell.length_a   1.000
_cell.length_b   1.000
_cell.length_c   1.000
_cell.angle_alpha   90.00
_cell.angle_beta   90.00
_cell.angle_gamma   90.00
#
_symmetry.space_group_name_H-M   'P 1'
#
loop_
_entity.id
_entity.type
_entity.pdbx_description
1 polymer ?
#
loop_
_entity_poly.entity_id
_entity_poly.type
_entity_poly.pdbx_seq_one_letter_code
_entity_poly.pdbx_strand_id
1 'polypeptide(L)'
;MMHITIQTKNFNEEIKFYQEIIGLTIQHEMNGMGRHIVFLDDNEGGMPVEIIDRPDAENSGNQFLSMGFKTEDVVKMRESLIEKDFEVSEMVSPVPQIQFFFVKDPAGVTIQFM
;
A
#
# COMPACT_ATOMS: atom_id res chain seq x y z
N MET A 1 8.24 18.14 -4.14
CA MET A 1 7.65 17.06 -3.33
C MET A 1 7.69 15.76 -4.09
N MET A 2 8.03 14.69 -3.43
CA MET A 2 8.13 13.38 -4.04
C MET A 2 6.84 12.57 -3.83
N HIS A 3 6.45 11.76 -4.79
CA HIS A 3 5.35 10.81 -4.64
C HIS A 3 5.70 9.49 -5.31
N ILE A 4 4.96 8.44 -4.98
CA ILE A 4 5.06 7.15 -5.64
C ILE A 4 3.82 6.97 -6.51
N THR A 5 4.04 6.49 -7.73
CA THR A 5 2.95 6.22 -8.67
C THR A 5 2.80 4.71 -8.86
N ILE A 6 1.58 4.23 -8.70
CA ILE A 6 1.22 2.83 -8.95
C ILE A 6 0.18 2.81 -10.06
N GLN A 7 0.53 2.18 -11.17
CA GLN A 7 -0.41 1.95 -12.28
C GLN A 7 -0.92 0.53 -12.17
N THR A 8 -2.22 0.35 -12.14
CA THR A 8 -2.81 -0.96 -11.88
C THR A 8 -4.14 -1.16 -12.61
N LYS A 9 -4.41 -2.39 -13.00
CA LYS A 9 -5.72 -2.79 -13.49
C LYS A 9 -6.71 -3.02 -12.35
N ASN A 10 -6.24 -3.13 -11.12
CA ASN A 10 -7.05 -3.34 -9.93
C ASN A 10 -7.25 -2.03 -9.17
N PHE A 11 -7.67 -1.00 -9.89
CA PHE A 11 -7.72 0.39 -9.40
C PHE A 11 -8.57 0.54 -8.14
N ASN A 12 -9.80 0.01 -8.14
CA ASN A 12 -10.71 0.16 -7.01
C ASN A 12 -10.22 -0.60 -5.79
N GLU A 13 -9.71 -1.81 -5.97
CA GLU A 13 -9.15 -2.61 -4.88
C GLU A 13 -7.91 -1.96 -4.31
N GLU A 14 -7.08 -1.33 -5.15
CA GLU A 14 -5.88 -0.64 -4.71
C GLU A 14 -6.23 0.57 -3.84
N ILE A 15 -7.18 1.39 -4.27
CA ILE A 15 -7.65 2.52 -3.48
C ILE A 15 -8.20 2.06 -2.13
N LYS A 16 -9.02 1.01 -2.16
CA LYS A 16 -9.61 0.46 -0.94
C LYS A 16 -8.55 -0.03 0.03
N PHE A 17 -7.50 -0.68 -0.47
CA PHE A 17 -6.38 -1.14 0.36
C PHE A 17 -5.71 0.04 1.08
N TYR A 18 -5.39 1.11 0.34
CA TYR A 18 -4.72 2.26 0.93
C TYR A 18 -5.61 3.05 1.87
N GLN A 19 -6.91 3.10 1.63
CA GLN A 19 -7.85 3.75 2.54
C GLN A 19 -8.13 2.92 3.79
N GLU A 20 -8.47 1.65 3.62
CA GLU A 20 -8.98 0.82 4.72
C GLU A 20 -7.90 0.09 5.49
N ILE A 21 -6.85 -0.36 4.83
CA ILE A 21 -5.77 -1.11 5.48
C ILE A 21 -4.71 -0.16 6.01
N ILE A 22 -4.23 0.74 5.17
CA ILE A 22 -3.15 1.67 5.54
C ILE A 22 -3.68 2.90 6.25
N GLY A 23 -4.87 3.35 5.89
CA GLY A 23 -5.51 4.50 6.54
C GLY A 23 -5.22 5.84 5.87
N LEU A 24 -4.86 5.83 4.58
CA LEU A 24 -4.65 7.07 3.85
C LEU A 24 -5.98 7.69 3.44
N THR A 25 -5.95 8.98 3.18
CA THR A 25 -7.11 9.76 2.75
C THR A 25 -6.92 10.25 1.32
N ILE A 26 -7.98 10.18 0.51
CA ILE A 26 -7.95 10.73 -0.84
C ILE A 26 -7.86 12.27 -0.73
N GLN A 27 -6.81 12.84 -1.33
CA GLN A 27 -6.59 14.27 -1.35
C GLN A 27 -7.01 14.89 -2.68
N HIS A 28 -6.90 14.13 -3.75
CA HIS A 28 -7.15 14.65 -5.07
C HIS A 28 -7.55 13.53 -6.01
N GLU A 29 -8.50 13.82 -6.89
CA GLU A 29 -9.02 12.87 -7.86
C GLU A 29 -9.24 13.59 -9.18
N MET A 30 -8.76 13.00 -10.28
CA MET A 30 -8.86 13.63 -11.59
C MET A 30 -8.94 12.59 -12.70
N ASN A 31 -9.34 13.04 -13.88
CA ASN A 31 -9.19 12.30 -15.12
C ASN A 31 -8.16 13.02 -15.96
N GLY A 32 -7.07 12.33 -16.29
CA GLY A 32 -5.98 12.88 -17.08
C GLY A 32 -5.52 11.89 -18.14
N MET A 33 -5.37 12.36 -19.37
CA MET A 33 -4.90 11.53 -20.49
C MET A 33 -5.72 10.25 -20.67
N GLY A 34 -7.04 10.33 -20.46
CA GLY A 34 -7.94 9.19 -20.55
C GLY A 34 -7.85 8.20 -19.39
N ARG A 35 -7.23 8.57 -18.31
CA ARG A 35 -7.04 7.71 -17.13
C ARG A 35 -7.66 8.34 -15.89
N HIS A 36 -8.22 7.51 -15.02
CA HIS A 36 -8.66 7.93 -13.70
C HIS A 36 -7.46 7.90 -12.75
N ILE A 37 -7.24 8.97 -12.02
CA ILE A 37 -6.06 9.15 -11.17
C ILE A 37 -6.51 9.60 -9.79
N VAL A 38 -5.95 8.99 -8.74
CA VAL A 38 -6.26 9.34 -7.35
C VAL A 38 -4.95 9.51 -6.58
N PHE A 39 -4.86 10.57 -5.80
CA PHE A 39 -3.75 10.82 -4.87
C PHE A 39 -4.25 10.63 -3.44
N LEU A 40 -3.50 9.85 -2.65
CA LEU A 40 -3.80 9.63 -1.24
C LEU A 40 -2.56 9.98 -0.41
N ASP A 41 -2.79 10.51 0.80
CA ASP A 41 -1.70 10.70 1.76
C ASP A 41 -2.22 10.59 3.20
N ASP A 42 -1.32 10.80 4.17
CA ASP A 42 -1.65 10.65 5.59
C ASP A 42 -2.12 11.95 6.26
N ASN A 43 -2.28 13.05 5.52
CA ASN A 43 -2.59 14.38 6.03
C ASN A 43 -1.55 14.95 7.01
N GLU A 44 -0.37 14.35 7.07
CA GLU A 44 0.68 14.76 8.01
C GLU A 44 2.00 15.07 7.30
N GLY A 45 1.94 15.34 6.00
CA GLY A 45 3.12 15.67 5.22
C GLY A 45 3.92 14.47 4.73
N GLY A 46 3.37 13.27 4.85
CA GLY A 46 3.99 12.08 4.31
C GLY A 46 3.95 12.07 2.78
N MET A 47 4.70 11.15 2.20
CA MET A 47 4.79 11.02 0.75
C MET A 47 3.47 10.53 0.16
N PRO A 48 2.89 11.26 -0.81
CA PRO A 48 1.65 10.82 -1.44
C PRO A 48 1.82 9.55 -2.29
N VAL A 49 0.74 8.79 -2.37
CA VAL A 49 0.62 7.66 -3.28
C VAL A 49 -0.35 8.06 -4.39
N GLU A 50 0.12 8.01 -5.62
CA GLU A 50 -0.71 8.23 -6.81
C GLU A 50 -1.10 6.88 -7.39
N ILE A 51 -2.39 6.65 -7.57
CA ILE A 51 -2.90 5.41 -8.15
C ILE A 51 -3.58 5.76 -9.47
N ILE A 52 -3.14 5.09 -10.54
CA ILE A 52 -3.65 5.32 -11.89
C ILE A 52 -4.33 4.05 -12.38
N ASP A 53 -5.56 4.21 -12.87
CA ASP A 53 -6.29 3.12 -13.50
C ASP A 53 -5.66 2.81 -14.86
N ARG A 54 -5.06 1.64 -14.97
CA ARG A 54 -4.45 1.18 -16.22
C ARG A 54 -4.87 -0.25 -16.51
N PRO A 55 -5.92 -0.43 -17.34
CA PRO A 55 -6.50 -1.76 -17.59
C PRO A 55 -5.53 -2.79 -18.18
N ASP A 56 -4.48 -2.35 -18.88
CA ASP A 56 -3.48 -3.23 -19.48
C ASP A 56 -2.24 -3.44 -18.60
N ALA A 57 -2.23 -2.92 -17.38
CA ALA A 57 -1.12 -3.12 -16.47
C ALA A 57 -1.12 -4.55 -15.93
N GLU A 58 0.05 -5.15 -15.84
CA GLU A 58 0.22 -6.43 -15.18
C GLU A 58 0.60 -6.24 -13.72
N ASN A 59 0.17 -7.17 -12.87
CA ASN A 59 0.57 -7.18 -11.48
C ASN A 59 2.02 -7.66 -11.39
N SER A 60 2.93 -6.72 -11.38
CA SER A 60 4.35 -7.02 -11.31
C SER A 60 5.02 -6.08 -10.33
N GLY A 61 4.74 -6.27 -9.04
CA GLY A 61 5.50 -5.57 -8.02
C GLY A 61 6.98 -5.90 -8.17
N ASN A 62 7.84 -4.90 -7.98
CA ASN A 62 9.28 -5.13 -8.00
C ASN A 62 9.68 -5.81 -6.69
N GLN A 63 10.21 -7.02 -6.77
CA GLN A 63 10.57 -7.79 -5.57
C GLN A 63 11.67 -7.15 -4.72
N PHE A 64 12.38 -6.18 -5.28
CA PHE A 64 13.45 -5.49 -4.55
C PHE A 64 13.06 -4.12 -4.02
N LEU A 65 11.82 -3.69 -4.25
CA LEU A 65 11.27 -2.45 -3.70
C LEU A 65 10.12 -2.78 -2.76
N SER A 66 10.05 -2.05 -1.66
CA SER A 66 8.92 -2.14 -0.75
C SER A 66 8.59 -0.75 -0.21
N MET A 67 7.34 -0.58 0.21
CA MET A 67 6.89 0.64 0.86
C MET A 67 6.64 0.34 2.32
N GLY A 68 7.23 1.14 3.21
CA GLY A 68 7.11 0.93 4.64
C GLY A 68 6.09 1.86 5.28
N PHE A 69 5.25 1.31 6.14
CA PHE A 69 4.27 2.06 6.90
C PHE A 69 4.37 1.70 8.37
N LYS A 70 4.38 2.71 9.23
CA LYS A 70 4.37 2.49 10.66
C LYS A 70 2.96 2.17 11.13
N THR A 71 2.86 1.29 12.12
CA THR A 71 1.60 0.98 12.79
C THR A 71 1.77 1.18 14.29
N GLU A 72 0.65 1.33 15.00
CA GLU A 72 0.69 1.40 16.45
C GLU A 72 0.99 0.05 17.08
N ASP A 73 0.54 -1.03 16.44
CA ASP A 73 0.72 -2.39 16.93
C ASP A 73 0.88 -3.34 15.74
N VAL A 74 2.13 -3.67 15.43
CA VAL A 74 2.44 -4.48 14.26
C VAL A 74 1.91 -5.91 14.37
N VAL A 75 1.85 -6.46 15.59
CA VAL A 75 1.31 -7.80 15.82
C VAL A 75 -0.18 -7.83 15.52
N LYS A 76 -0.93 -6.85 16.00
CA LYS A 76 -2.37 -6.74 15.72
C LYS A 76 -2.64 -6.48 14.25
N MET A 77 -1.82 -5.67 13.59
CA MET A 77 -1.96 -5.43 12.15
C MET A 77 -1.83 -6.75 11.39
N ARG A 78 -0.82 -7.55 11.70
CA ARG A 78 -0.61 -8.82 11.06
C ARG A 78 -1.80 -9.77 11.27
N GLU A 79 -2.29 -9.89 12.49
CA GLU A 79 -3.46 -10.72 12.80
C GLU A 79 -4.70 -10.25 12.04
N SER A 80 -4.93 -8.95 11.99
CA SER A 80 -6.04 -8.35 11.25
C SER A 80 -6.01 -8.70 9.77
N LEU A 81 -4.83 -8.68 9.16
CA LEU A 81 -4.69 -9.03 7.74
C LEU A 81 -4.90 -10.50 7.49
N ILE A 82 -4.46 -11.37 8.40
CA ILE A 82 -4.74 -12.80 8.31
C ILE A 82 -6.26 -13.06 8.37
N GLU A 83 -6.98 -12.38 9.26
CA GLU A 83 -8.43 -12.47 9.34
C GLU A 83 -9.14 -12.02 8.07
N LYS A 84 -8.53 -11.11 7.33
CA LYS A 84 -9.05 -10.60 6.05
C LYS A 84 -8.56 -11.41 4.84
N ASP A 85 -7.99 -12.58 5.09
CA ASP A 85 -7.49 -13.50 4.06
C ASP A 85 -6.30 -12.99 3.24
N PHE A 86 -5.51 -12.07 3.77
CA PHE A 86 -4.26 -11.69 3.14
C PHE A 86 -3.16 -12.70 3.45
N GLU A 87 -2.32 -12.97 2.47
CA GLU A 87 -1.10 -13.73 2.69
C GLU A 87 -0.04 -12.79 3.27
N VAL A 88 0.42 -13.07 4.47
CA VAL A 88 1.42 -12.27 5.15
C VAL A 88 2.68 -13.09 5.41
N SER A 89 3.83 -12.41 5.44
CA SER A 89 5.08 -13.07 5.80
C SER A 89 5.11 -13.42 7.29
N GLU A 90 6.08 -14.24 7.67
CA GLU A 90 6.40 -14.41 9.08
C GLU A 90 6.83 -13.06 9.67
N MET A 91 6.66 -12.93 10.99
CA MET A 91 7.18 -11.76 11.69
C MET A 91 8.71 -11.82 11.69
N VAL A 92 9.35 -10.72 11.30
CA VAL A 92 10.80 -10.61 11.29
C VAL A 92 11.21 -9.72 12.47
N SER A 93 12.15 -10.20 13.26
CA SER A 93 12.66 -9.47 14.43
C SER A 93 14.20 -9.59 14.46
N PRO A 94 14.92 -8.73 13.72
CA PRO A 94 16.39 -8.80 13.71
C PRO A 94 16.99 -8.50 15.07
N VAL A 95 16.32 -7.68 15.88
CA VAL A 95 16.63 -7.43 17.28
C VAL A 95 15.33 -7.36 18.05
N PRO A 96 15.32 -7.57 19.38
CA PRO A 96 14.06 -7.62 20.14
C PRO A 96 13.16 -6.39 20.04
N GLN A 97 13.75 -5.22 19.77
CA GLN A 97 13.00 -3.96 19.74
C GLN A 97 12.38 -3.68 18.37
N ILE A 98 12.73 -4.44 17.35
CA ILE A 98 12.29 -4.20 15.98
C ILE A 98 11.53 -5.40 15.47
N GLN A 99 10.28 -5.18 15.07
CA GLN A 99 9.44 -6.19 14.45
C GLN A 99 8.80 -5.62 13.19
N PHE A 100 8.76 -6.42 12.15
CA PHE A 100 8.06 -6.05 10.93
C PHE A 100 7.63 -7.30 10.16
N PHE A 101 6.71 -7.12 9.23
CA PHE A 101 6.30 -8.18 8.31
C PHE A 101 5.95 -7.58 6.96
N PHE A 102 5.75 -8.43 5.97
CA PHE A 102 5.43 -8.02 4.61
C PHE A 102 4.09 -8.59 4.16
N VAL A 103 3.42 -7.81 3.33
CA VAL A 103 2.21 -8.21 2.62
C VAL A 103 2.25 -7.56 1.24
N LYS A 104 1.53 -8.12 0.27
CA LYS A 104 1.39 -7.47 -1.03
C LYS A 104 0.05 -6.76 -1.13
N ASP A 105 0.07 -5.56 -1.71
CA ASP A 105 -1.17 -4.88 -2.04
C ASP A 105 -1.83 -5.52 -3.29
N PRO A 106 -3.05 -5.12 -3.68
CA PRO A 106 -3.73 -5.71 -4.84
C PRO A 106 -3.00 -5.55 -6.17
N ALA A 107 -2.08 -4.60 -6.30
CA ALA A 107 -1.26 -4.43 -7.50
C ALA A 107 0.01 -5.28 -7.47
N GLY A 108 0.28 -5.97 -6.37
CA GLY A 108 1.48 -6.78 -6.19
C GLY A 108 2.67 -6.02 -5.61
N VAL A 109 2.47 -4.81 -5.13
CA VAL A 109 3.53 -4.02 -4.47
C VAL A 109 3.78 -4.57 -3.07
N THR A 110 5.05 -4.76 -2.73
CA THR A 110 5.42 -5.23 -1.40
C THR A 110 5.29 -4.11 -0.38
N ILE A 111 4.51 -4.36 0.66
CA ILE A 111 4.27 -3.44 1.77
C ILE A 111 4.92 -4.01 3.02
N GLN A 112 5.67 -3.19 3.72
CA GLN A 112 6.24 -3.52 5.02
C GLN A 112 5.50 -2.76 6.10
N PHE A 113 4.95 -3.47 7.07
CA PHE A 113 4.41 -2.84 8.27
C PHE A 113 5.41 -2.99 9.42
N MET A 114 5.59 -1.91 10.15
CA MET A 114 6.52 -1.88 11.27
C MET A 114 5.96 -1.11 12.45
#